data_eb25cb5f46215040a9cd3f73614cadf4
#
_entry.id   eb25cb5f46215040a9cd3f73614cadf4
#
_cell.length_a   1.000
_cell.length_b   1.000
_cell.length_c   1.000
_cell.angle_alpha   90.00
_cell.angle_beta   90.00
_cell.angle_gamma   90.00
#
_symmetry.space_group_name_H-M   'P 1'
#
loop_
_entity.id
_entity.type
_entity.pdbx_description
1 polymer ?
#
loop_
_entity_poly.entity_id
_entity_poly.type
_entity_poly.pdbx_seq_one_letter_code
_entity_poly.pdbx_strand_id
1 'polypeptide(L)'
;MIGVFAFSILMERSKDPKFKQVVFPILLVYVIAGRFGYALEHLNSISLELLDPRKGALSWYWGLAGALAVAFWQSRASILPIVSRGLLAGLISFVPLLFKPNLEQSKPVQINTSFQRLNTDGTLEDVSWNSLERPMLINVWATWCGPCRSEMPLLSSAAKNGANIVFINANENASAIQNYLHTEHLQVSSLLDPGSLQTAFQVIGLPTTVLIGKNGEILERKFGALDAATLADLLVKMKTI
;
A
#
# COMPACT_ATOMS: atom_id res chain seq x y z
N MET A 1 9.57 -12.94 -6.35
CA MET A 1 10.37 -14.01 -7.00
C MET A 1 9.75 -14.52 -8.29
N ILE A 2 8.45 -14.78 -8.39
CA ILE A 2 7.82 -15.32 -9.63
C ILE A 2 8.01 -14.40 -10.86
N GLY A 3 7.96 -13.07 -10.68
CA GLY A 3 8.14 -12.11 -11.78
C GLY A 3 9.54 -12.11 -12.42
N VAL A 4 10.59 -12.36 -11.64
CA VAL A 4 11.97 -12.41 -12.14
C VAL A 4 12.20 -13.68 -12.98
N PHE A 5 11.61 -14.80 -12.58
CA PHE A 5 11.68 -16.07 -13.33
C PHE A 5 10.91 -15.97 -14.66
N ALA A 6 9.72 -15.39 -14.66
CA ALA A 6 8.94 -15.17 -15.87
C ALA A 6 9.65 -14.21 -16.85
N PHE A 7 10.30 -13.17 -16.33
CA PHE A 7 11.10 -12.23 -17.12
C PHE A 7 12.35 -12.91 -17.73
N SER A 8 13.01 -13.79 -16.99
CA SER A 8 14.18 -14.54 -17.47
C SER A 8 13.81 -15.49 -18.61
N ILE A 9 12.69 -16.22 -18.50
CA ILE A 9 12.19 -17.12 -19.56
C ILE A 9 11.76 -16.32 -20.80
N LEU A 10 11.15 -15.15 -20.63
CA LEU A 10 10.80 -14.24 -21.71
C LEU A 10 12.03 -13.68 -22.41
N MET A 11 13.11 -13.36 -21.68
CA MET A 11 14.38 -12.89 -22.24
C MET A 11 15.10 -13.98 -23.02
N GLU A 12 15.06 -15.22 -22.59
CA GLU A 12 15.71 -16.34 -23.28
C GLU A 12 15.00 -16.70 -24.59
N ARG A 13 13.66 -16.63 -24.64
CA ARG A 13 12.86 -16.75 -25.87
C ARG A 13 12.95 -15.53 -26.80
N SER A 14 13.52 -14.41 -26.36
CA SER A 14 13.58 -13.14 -27.10
C SER A 14 14.61 -13.13 -28.26
N LYS A 15 15.24 -14.27 -28.60
CA LYS A 15 16.12 -14.39 -29.76
C LYS A 15 15.35 -14.35 -31.09
N ASP A 16 14.03 -14.62 -31.07
CA ASP A 16 13.19 -14.51 -32.27
C ASP A 16 12.79 -13.05 -32.53
N PRO A 17 13.16 -12.44 -33.67
CA PRO A 17 12.81 -11.07 -34.00
C PRO A 17 11.30 -10.83 -34.08
N LYS A 18 10.50 -11.84 -34.48
CA LYS A 18 9.03 -11.76 -34.51
C LYS A 18 8.44 -11.66 -33.10
N PHE A 19 9.04 -12.35 -32.13
CA PHE A 19 8.62 -12.28 -30.72
C PHE A 19 8.82 -10.86 -30.16
N LYS A 20 9.94 -10.22 -30.43
CA LYS A 20 10.21 -8.83 -30.00
C LYS A 20 9.24 -7.83 -30.61
N GLN A 21 8.89 -7.98 -31.89
CA GLN A 21 7.98 -7.08 -32.58
C GLN A 21 6.54 -7.14 -32.03
N VAL A 22 6.12 -8.29 -31.50
CA VAL A 22 4.77 -8.48 -30.97
C VAL A 22 4.70 -8.18 -29.46
N VAL A 23 5.65 -8.69 -28.68
CA VAL A 23 5.60 -8.65 -27.21
C VAL A 23 6.00 -7.28 -26.67
N PHE A 24 6.99 -6.62 -27.28
CA PHE A 24 7.48 -5.33 -26.78
C PHE A 24 6.42 -4.22 -26.80
N PRO A 25 5.65 -4.01 -27.88
CA PRO A 25 4.57 -3.02 -27.90
C PRO A 25 3.48 -3.33 -26.87
N ILE A 26 3.13 -4.60 -26.67
CA ILE A 26 2.12 -5.04 -25.70
C ILE A 26 2.57 -4.68 -24.28
N LEU A 27 3.81 -4.98 -23.91
CA LEU A 27 4.37 -4.65 -22.60
C LEU A 27 4.49 -3.13 -22.39
N LEU A 28 4.90 -2.40 -23.43
CA LEU A 28 5.01 -0.95 -23.38
C LEU A 28 3.65 -0.31 -23.12
N VAL A 29 2.62 -0.71 -23.88
CA VAL A 29 1.25 -0.19 -23.71
C VAL A 29 0.67 -0.61 -22.37
N TYR A 30 0.96 -1.82 -21.87
CA TYR A 30 0.56 -2.25 -20.54
C TYR A 30 1.06 -1.26 -19.45
N VAL A 31 2.33 -0.90 -19.50
CA VAL A 31 2.93 0.02 -18.51
C VAL A 31 2.36 1.43 -18.65
N ILE A 32 2.25 1.95 -19.87
CA ILE A 32 1.75 3.31 -20.12
C ILE A 32 0.28 3.42 -19.73
N ALA A 33 -0.57 2.51 -20.18
CA ALA A 33 -2.00 2.53 -19.88
C ALA A 33 -2.27 2.31 -18.38
N GLY A 34 -1.51 1.45 -17.73
CA GLY A 34 -1.63 1.22 -16.30
C GLY A 34 -1.26 2.45 -15.46
N ARG A 35 -0.23 3.20 -15.88
CA ARG A 35 0.15 4.47 -15.22
C ARG A 35 -0.85 5.58 -15.48
N PHE A 36 -1.31 5.70 -16.72
CA PHE A 36 -2.31 6.70 -17.09
C PHE A 36 -3.64 6.44 -16.35
N GLY A 37 -4.08 5.19 -16.28
CA GLY A 37 -5.26 4.80 -15.53
C GLY A 37 -5.14 5.11 -14.04
N TYR A 38 -3.98 4.83 -13.44
CA TYR A 38 -3.72 5.19 -12.04
C TYR A 38 -3.79 6.71 -11.82
N ALA A 39 -3.22 7.51 -12.74
CA ALA A 39 -3.30 8.97 -12.69
C ALA A 39 -4.75 9.47 -12.79
N LEU A 40 -5.58 8.87 -13.66
CA LEU A 40 -6.99 9.21 -13.79
C LEU A 40 -7.80 8.95 -12.51
N GLU A 41 -7.50 7.86 -11.81
CA GLU A 41 -8.18 7.52 -10.55
C GLU A 41 -7.81 8.43 -9.39
N HIS A 42 -6.63 9.04 -9.46
CA HIS A 42 -6.08 9.90 -8.41
C HIS A 42 -5.98 11.36 -8.85
N LEU A 43 -6.86 11.82 -9.76
CA LEU A 43 -6.86 13.19 -10.30
C LEU A 43 -6.85 14.29 -9.24
N ASN A 44 -7.43 14.04 -8.06
CA ASN A 44 -7.48 15.00 -6.96
C ASN A 44 -6.16 15.11 -6.15
N SER A 45 -5.19 14.23 -6.43
CA SER A 45 -3.89 14.16 -5.74
C SER A 45 -2.69 14.13 -6.69
N ILE A 46 -2.86 14.75 -7.89
CA ILE A 46 -1.78 14.76 -8.89
C ILE A 46 -0.60 15.58 -8.34
N SER A 47 0.43 14.87 -7.88
CA SER A 47 1.77 15.42 -7.65
C SER A 47 2.71 14.94 -8.74
N LEU A 48 3.78 15.70 -9.02
CA LEU A 48 4.85 15.29 -9.95
C LEU A 48 5.49 13.94 -9.58
N GLU A 49 5.26 13.46 -8.37
CA GLU A 49 5.69 12.15 -7.88
C GLU A 49 5.05 10.97 -8.60
N LEU A 50 3.88 11.16 -9.25
CA LEU A 50 3.24 10.12 -10.08
C LEU A 50 4.10 9.73 -11.29
N LEU A 51 5.00 10.59 -11.71
CA LEU A 51 5.91 10.35 -12.83
C LEU A 51 7.16 9.55 -12.42
N ASP A 52 7.42 9.38 -11.12
CA ASP A 52 8.59 8.62 -10.64
C ASP A 52 8.41 7.11 -10.92
N PRO A 53 9.24 6.51 -11.80
CA PRO A 53 9.16 5.10 -12.14
C PRO A 53 9.44 4.15 -10.97
N ARG A 54 10.02 4.64 -9.87
CA ARG A 54 10.41 3.85 -8.70
C ARG A 54 9.25 3.59 -7.74
N LYS A 55 8.19 4.39 -7.80
CA LYS A 55 7.07 4.36 -6.83
C LYS A 55 5.96 3.36 -7.18
N GLY A 56 6.12 2.48 -8.16
CA GLY A 56 5.28 1.30 -8.41
C GLY A 56 3.77 1.53 -8.63
N ALA A 57 3.33 2.79 -8.75
CA ALA A 57 1.94 3.16 -8.94
C ALA A 57 1.45 2.73 -10.34
N LEU A 58 0.79 1.59 -10.42
CA LEU A 58 0.32 0.99 -11.67
C LEU A 58 -1.06 0.36 -11.43
N SER A 59 -2.08 0.86 -12.11
CA SER A 59 -3.39 0.20 -12.16
C SER A 59 -3.33 -0.96 -13.15
N TRP A 60 -3.16 -2.16 -12.64
CA TRP A 60 -2.95 -3.39 -13.44
C TRP A 60 -4.06 -3.65 -14.47
N TYR A 61 -5.30 -3.29 -14.17
CA TYR A 61 -6.45 -3.48 -15.06
C TYR A 61 -6.46 -2.51 -16.24
N TRP A 62 -6.02 -1.24 -16.08
CA TRP A 62 -5.81 -0.33 -17.19
C TRP A 62 -4.66 -0.79 -18.09
N GLY A 63 -3.58 -1.31 -17.50
CA GLY A 63 -2.49 -1.92 -18.24
C GLY A 63 -2.97 -3.12 -19.06
N LEU A 64 -3.76 -4.00 -18.45
CA LEU A 64 -4.32 -5.18 -19.13
C LEU A 64 -5.25 -4.77 -20.28
N ALA A 65 -6.13 -3.78 -20.09
CA ALA A 65 -7.00 -3.27 -21.14
C ALA A 65 -6.20 -2.73 -22.35
N GLY A 66 -5.15 -1.96 -22.11
CA GLY A 66 -4.26 -1.45 -23.14
C GLY A 66 -3.50 -2.57 -23.88
N ALA A 67 -2.97 -3.55 -23.15
CA ALA A 67 -2.27 -4.70 -23.74
C ALA A 67 -3.19 -5.54 -24.64
N LEU A 68 -4.42 -5.77 -24.21
CA LEU A 68 -5.44 -6.50 -24.99
C LEU A 68 -5.86 -5.74 -26.23
N ALA A 69 -5.99 -4.41 -26.16
CA ALA A 69 -6.30 -3.57 -27.33
C ALA A 69 -5.20 -3.66 -28.40
N VAL A 70 -3.92 -3.66 -28.01
CA VAL A 70 -2.79 -3.82 -28.94
C VAL A 70 -2.73 -5.23 -29.52
N ALA A 71 -2.91 -6.25 -28.69
CA ALA A 71 -2.94 -7.65 -29.14
C ALA A 71 -4.09 -7.88 -30.16
N PHE A 72 -5.24 -7.25 -29.93
CA PHE A 72 -6.37 -7.27 -30.87
C PHE A 72 -6.01 -6.59 -32.20
N TRP A 73 -5.39 -5.43 -32.17
CA TRP A 73 -5.02 -4.69 -33.39
C TRP A 73 -3.94 -5.40 -34.21
N GLN A 74 -3.02 -6.11 -33.55
CA GLN A 74 -1.96 -6.87 -34.24
C GLN A 74 -2.46 -8.19 -34.84
N SER A 75 -3.58 -8.74 -34.37
CA SER A 75 -4.15 -10.00 -34.88
C SER A 75 -4.97 -9.76 -36.13
N ARG A 76 -4.34 -9.72 -37.32
CA ARG A 76 -5.02 -9.64 -38.64
C ARG A 76 -5.70 -10.96 -39.04
N ALA A 77 -6.18 -11.75 -38.13
CA ALA A 77 -6.87 -13.02 -38.42
C ALA A 77 -8.39 -12.79 -38.56
N SER A 78 -9.06 -13.64 -39.36
CA SER A 78 -10.48 -13.60 -39.74
C SER A 78 -11.45 -13.16 -38.62
N ILE A 79 -12.45 -12.37 -38.97
CA ILE A 79 -13.36 -11.62 -38.08
C ILE A 79 -14.05 -12.49 -37.01
N LEU A 80 -14.42 -13.72 -37.29
CA LEU A 80 -15.18 -14.59 -36.38
C LEU A 80 -14.43 -14.99 -35.10
N PRO A 81 -13.18 -15.49 -35.14
CA PRO A 81 -12.43 -15.78 -33.92
C PRO A 81 -11.99 -14.51 -33.17
N ILE A 82 -11.95 -13.36 -33.83
CA ILE A 82 -11.62 -12.08 -33.21
C ILE A 82 -12.77 -11.60 -32.33
N VAL A 83 -14.02 -11.66 -32.78
CA VAL A 83 -15.21 -11.25 -32.01
C VAL A 83 -15.38 -12.13 -30.78
N SER A 84 -15.22 -13.45 -30.89
CA SER A 84 -15.33 -14.36 -29.76
C SER A 84 -14.22 -14.16 -28.71
N ARG A 85 -12.98 -13.90 -29.16
CA ARG A 85 -11.85 -13.60 -28.27
C ARG A 85 -11.95 -12.22 -27.63
N GLY A 86 -12.46 -11.23 -28.38
CA GLY A 86 -12.72 -9.89 -27.85
C GLY A 86 -13.83 -9.87 -26.80
N LEU A 87 -14.92 -10.62 -27.00
CA LEU A 87 -15.99 -10.79 -26.03
C LEU A 87 -15.48 -11.51 -24.77
N LEU A 88 -14.68 -12.57 -24.94
CA LEU A 88 -14.08 -13.30 -23.80
C LEU A 88 -13.10 -12.40 -23.01
N ALA A 89 -12.26 -11.66 -23.70
CA ALA A 89 -11.34 -10.71 -23.06
C ALA A 89 -12.08 -9.56 -22.37
N GLY A 90 -13.14 -9.04 -22.97
CA GLY A 90 -14.04 -8.04 -22.36
C GLY A 90 -14.73 -8.57 -21.11
N LEU A 91 -15.25 -9.79 -21.14
CA LEU A 91 -15.86 -10.47 -19.98
C LEU A 91 -14.83 -10.67 -18.86
N ILE A 92 -13.62 -11.14 -19.17
CA ILE A 92 -12.55 -11.32 -18.18
C ILE A 92 -12.11 -9.99 -17.59
N SER A 93 -12.09 -8.90 -18.38
CA SER A 93 -11.76 -7.56 -17.89
C SER A 93 -12.88 -6.93 -17.04
N PHE A 94 -14.13 -7.39 -17.22
CA PHE A 94 -15.28 -6.93 -16.44
C PHE A 94 -15.47 -7.69 -15.13
N VAL A 95 -14.93 -8.91 -15.03
CA VAL A 95 -15.00 -9.74 -13.82
C VAL A 95 -14.48 -9.02 -12.56
N PRO A 96 -13.35 -8.30 -12.56
CA PRO A 96 -12.90 -7.54 -11.39
C PRO A 96 -13.82 -6.38 -10.99
N LEU A 97 -14.61 -5.83 -11.92
CA LEU A 97 -15.60 -4.79 -11.61
C LEU A 97 -16.85 -5.36 -10.92
N LEU A 98 -17.17 -6.63 -11.18
CA LEU A 98 -18.25 -7.34 -10.49
C LEU A 98 -17.81 -7.85 -9.11
N PHE A 99 -16.53 -8.15 -8.95
CA PHE A 99 -15.89 -8.43 -7.66
C PHE A 99 -15.33 -7.10 -7.08
N LYS A 100 -16.21 -6.14 -6.76
CA LYS A 100 -15.86 -5.25 -5.66
C LYS A 100 -15.60 -6.20 -4.49
N PRO A 101 -14.37 -6.30 -3.95
CA PRO A 101 -14.22 -6.99 -2.69
C PRO A 101 -15.22 -6.28 -1.77
N ASN A 102 -16.26 -6.97 -1.35
CA ASN A 102 -16.98 -6.54 -0.18
C ASN A 102 -15.87 -6.32 0.84
N LEU A 103 -15.65 -5.06 1.19
CA LEU A 103 -14.95 -4.73 2.41
C LEU A 103 -15.85 -5.35 3.47
N GLU A 104 -15.66 -6.64 3.68
CA GLU A 104 -16.21 -7.36 4.79
C GLU A 104 -15.82 -6.50 5.97
N GLN A 105 -16.82 -5.82 6.54
CA GLN A 105 -16.60 -4.96 7.70
C GLN A 105 -15.83 -5.83 8.67
N SER A 106 -14.53 -5.63 8.70
CA SER A 106 -13.65 -6.48 9.48
C SER A 106 -14.16 -6.35 10.91
N LYS A 107 -14.48 -7.51 11.51
CA LYS A 107 -14.92 -7.54 12.91
C LYS A 107 -14.00 -6.66 13.74
N PRO A 108 -14.53 -5.92 14.72
CA PRO A 108 -13.71 -5.09 15.58
C PRO A 108 -12.53 -5.90 16.12
N VAL A 109 -11.34 -5.35 16.02
CA VAL A 109 -10.14 -6.02 16.54
C VAL A 109 -10.25 -6.05 18.06
N GLN A 110 -10.51 -7.24 18.61
CA GLN A 110 -10.63 -7.47 20.05
C GLN A 110 -9.23 -7.74 20.60
N ILE A 111 -8.65 -6.76 21.27
CA ILE A 111 -7.36 -6.87 21.96
C ILE A 111 -7.62 -6.56 23.42
N ASN A 112 -7.61 -7.59 24.25
CA ASN A 112 -7.81 -7.47 25.70
C ASN A 112 -6.44 -7.47 26.43
N THR A 113 -5.53 -6.61 25.97
CA THR A 113 -4.18 -6.53 26.51
C THR A 113 -3.79 -5.09 26.75
N SER A 114 -3.03 -4.83 27.82
CA SER A 114 -2.32 -3.56 28.02
C SER A 114 -0.95 -3.63 27.38
N PHE A 115 -0.49 -2.49 26.90
CA PHE A 115 0.81 -2.30 26.27
C PHE A 115 1.58 -1.22 27.01
N GLN A 116 2.89 -1.30 27.00
CA GLN A 116 3.71 -0.19 27.46
C GLN A 116 3.84 0.85 26.34
N ARG A 117 3.56 2.10 26.69
CA ARG A 117 3.84 3.26 25.84
C ARG A 117 5.13 3.90 26.29
N LEU A 118 6.07 4.04 25.39
CA LEU A 118 7.24 4.89 25.57
C LEU A 118 6.83 6.31 25.20
N ASN A 119 6.80 7.21 26.16
CA ASN A 119 6.50 8.61 25.99
C ASN A 119 7.71 9.40 25.46
N THR A 120 7.47 10.61 24.98
CA THR A 120 8.52 11.50 24.41
C THR A 120 9.57 11.90 25.43
N ASP A 121 9.26 11.88 26.72
CA ASP A 121 10.19 12.14 27.84
C ASP A 121 10.98 10.90 28.28
N GLY A 122 10.74 9.75 27.64
CA GLY A 122 11.37 8.47 27.96
C GLY A 122 10.69 7.68 29.07
N THR A 123 9.60 8.15 29.64
CA THR A 123 8.81 7.40 30.62
C THR A 123 8.00 6.29 29.97
N LEU A 124 7.80 5.20 30.74
CA LEU A 124 6.93 4.10 30.33
C LEU A 124 5.60 4.18 31.06
N GLU A 125 4.51 4.02 30.32
CA GLU A 125 3.14 4.06 30.84
C GLU A 125 2.36 2.84 30.32
N ASP A 126 1.58 2.19 31.17
CA ASP A 126 0.69 1.10 30.77
C ASP A 126 -0.58 1.68 30.14
N VAL A 127 -0.85 1.29 28.92
CA VAL A 127 -1.99 1.75 28.12
C VAL A 127 -2.84 0.56 27.67
N SER A 128 -4.14 0.61 27.94
CA SER A 128 -5.09 -0.37 27.43
C SER A 128 -5.41 -0.07 25.97
N TRP A 129 -5.50 -1.10 25.13
CA TRP A 129 -5.98 -0.96 23.74
C TRP A 129 -7.34 -0.27 23.66
N ASN A 130 -8.23 -0.56 24.60
CA ASN A 130 -9.59 -0.01 24.61
C ASN A 130 -9.65 1.47 25.04
N SER A 131 -8.59 2.01 25.66
CA SER A 131 -8.52 3.44 26.02
C SER A 131 -8.00 4.33 24.90
N LEU A 132 -7.52 3.75 23.79
CA LEU A 132 -7.05 4.52 22.64
C LEU A 132 -8.22 5.18 21.92
N GLU A 133 -8.08 6.47 21.65
CA GLU A 133 -9.08 7.28 20.94
C GLU A 133 -9.23 6.81 19.49
N ARG A 134 -10.46 6.78 18.99
CA ARG A 134 -10.81 6.34 17.64
C ARG A 134 -11.70 7.39 16.94
N PRO A 135 -11.63 7.51 15.60
CA PRO A 135 -10.81 6.74 14.67
C PRO A 135 -9.33 7.10 14.76
N MET A 136 -8.43 6.19 14.34
CA MET A 136 -6.97 6.40 14.42
C MET A 136 -6.23 5.76 13.25
N LEU A 137 -5.07 6.29 12.93
CA LEU A 137 -4.08 5.61 12.11
C LEU A 137 -3.09 4.88 13.03
N ILE A 138 -2.80 3.63 12.70
CA ILE A 138 -1.74 2.85 13.33
C ILE A 138 -0.58 2.77 12.35
N ASN A 139 0.62 3.06 12.80
CA ASN A 139 1.83 2.83 12.03
C ASN A 139 2.73 1.86 12.76
N VAL A 140 2.97 0.69 12.15
CA VAL A 140 3.87 -0.34 12.68
C VAL A 140 5.25 -0.15 12.05
N TRP A 141 6.26 0.06 12.89
CA TRP A 141 7.58 0.49 12.48
C TRP A 141 8.71 -0.12 13.30
N ALA A 142 9.97 0.06 12.85
CA ALA A 142 11.16 -0.27 13.61
C ALA A 142 12.31 0.69 13.28
N THR A 143 13.25 0.84 14.22
CA THR A 143 14.41 1.75 14.05
C THR A 143 15.36 1.28 12.96
N TRP A 144 15.49 -0.01 12.74
CA TRP A 144 16.34 -0.62 11.70
C TRP A 144 15.68 -0.68 10.31
N CYS A 145 14.39 -0.34 10.20
CA CYS A 145 13.64 -0.38 8.96
C CYS A 145 13.88 0.89 8.14
N GLY A 146 14.64 0.82 7.07
CA GLY A 146 14.97 1.97 6.22
C GLY A 146 13.74 2.72 5.68
N PRO A 147 12.75 2.05 5.05
CA PRO A 147 11.51 2.69 4.61
C PRO A 147 10.71 3.33 5.75
N CYS A 148 10.69 2.71 6.97
CA CYS A 148 10.04 3.32 8.13
C CYS A 148 10.69 4.65 8.49
N ARG A 149 12.03 4.68 8.54
CA ARG A 149 12.79 5.89 8.83
C ARG A 149 12.50 7.02 7.86
N SER A 150 12.25 6.71 6.58
CA SER A 150 11.97 7.72 5.56
C SER A 150 10.58 8.37 5.72
N GLU A 151 9.58 7.67 6.28
CA GLU A 151 8.23 8.22 6.49
C GLU A 151 8.02 8.86 7.88
N MET A 152 8.83 8.49 8.88
CA MET A 152 8.67 8.95 10.26
C MET A 152 8.62 10.48 10.43
N PRO A 153 9.43 11.30 9.73
CA PRO A 153 9.32 12.76 9.82
C PRO A 153 7.95 13.28 9.36
N LEU A 154 7.39 12.69 8.30
CA LEU A 154 6.08 13.04 7.76
C LEU A 154 4.97 12.70 8.76
N LEU A 155 4.99 11.49 9.30
CA LEU A 155 4.01 11.02 10.28
C LEU A 155 4.11 11.77 11.61
N SER A 156 5.32 12.05 12.08
CA SER A 156 5.57 12.84 13.29
C SER A 156 5.01 14.26 13.14
N SER A 157 5.21 14.90 11.97
CA SER A 157 4.64 16.22 11.67
C SER A 157 3.11 16.18 11.67
N ALA A 158 2.50 15.16 11.07
CA ALA A 158 1.05 15.02 11.06
C ALA A 158 0.47 14.81 12.48
N ALA A 159 1.11 13.97 13.29
CA ALA A 159 0.72 13.75 14.68
C ALA A 159 0.82 15.04 15.52
N LYS A 160 1.91 15.81 15.36
CA LYS A 160 2.10 17.13 16.00
C LYS A 160 1.01 18.13 15.61
N ASN A 161 0.49 18.03 14.38
CA ASN A 161 -0.62 18.85 13.88
C ASN A 161 -2.01 18.29 14.21
N GLY A 162 -2.10 17.37 15.19
CA GLY A 162 -3.34 16.87 15.73
C GLY A 162 -3.95 15.66 15.01
N ALA A 163 -3.21 14.99 14.11
CA ALA A 163 -3.67 13.71 13.56
C ALA A 163 -3.53 12.61 14.62
N ASN A 164 -4.60 11.84 14.83
CA ASN A 164 -4.59 10.71 15.77
C ASN A 164 -3.82 9.52 15.15
N ILE A 165 -2.50 9.50 15.37
CA ILE A 165 -1.58 8.47 14.88
C ILE A 165 -0.98 7.74 16.08
N VAL A 166 -1.18 6.42 16.14
CA VAL A 166 -0.60 5.52 17.13
C VAL A 166 0.58 4.78 16.50
N PHE A 167 1.78 5.05 17.01
CA PHE A 167 2.98 4.34 16.58
C PHE A 167 3.14 3.06 17.39
N ILE A 168 3.43 1.95 16.70
CA ILE A 168 3.66 0.63 17.32
C ILE A 168 5.03 0.14 16.86
N ASN A 169 5.95 0.02 17.80
CA ASN A 169 7.27 -0.50 17.47
C ASN A 169 7.27 -2.04 17.44
N ALA A 170 7.96 -2.58 16.45
CA ALA A 170 8.04 -4.02 16.20
C ALA A 170 9.11 -4.68 17.07
N ASN A 171 8.79 -4.86 18.37
CA ASN A 171 9.56 -5.69 19.31
C ASN A 171 11.01 -5.25 19.58
N GLU A 172 11.27 -3.95 19.60
CA GLU A 172 12.55 -3.41 20.05
C GLU A 172 12.46 -2.99 21.52
N ASN A 173 13.61 -2.89 22.19
CA ASN A 173 13.65 -2.38 23.55
C ASN A 173 13.47 -0.84 23.57
N ALA A 174 12.92 -0.33 24.68
CA ALA A 174 12.61 1.08 24.85
C ALA A 174 13.84 2.00 24.65
N SER A 175 15.03 1.56 25.08
CA SER A 175 16.26 2.36 24.93
C SER A 175 16.67 2.53 23.47
N ALA A 176 16.54 1.51 22.63
CA ALA A 176 16.85 1.61 21.20
C ALA A 176 15.90 2.60 20.51
N ILE A 177 14.60 2.51 20.83
CA ILE A 177 13.56 3.40 20.31
C ILE A 177 13.83 4.84 20.75
N GLN A 178 14.08 5.05 22.05
CA GLN A 178 14.34 6.37 22.61
C GLN A 178 15.59 7.03 21.99
N ASN A 179 16.67 6.27 21.86
CA ASN A 179 17.91 6.76 21.22
C ASN A 179 17.65 7.18 19.76
N TYR A 180 16.92 6.38 19.01
CA TYR A 180 16.56 6.71 17.63
C TYR A 180 15.70 7.98 17.56
N LEU A 181 14.60 8.06 18.32
CA LEU A 181 13.70 9.21 18.34
C LEU A 181 14.44 10.50 18.73
N HIS A 182 15.34 10.42 19.72
CA HIS A 182 16.17 11.55 20.13
C HIS A 182 17.16 11.98 19.03
N THR A 183 17.85 11.01 18.41
CA THR A 183 18.83 11.29 17.35
C THR A 183 18.19 11.93 16.11
N GLU A 184 17.00 11.46 15.73
CA GLU A 184 16.25 11.97 14.58
C GLU A 184 15.34 13.16 14.93
N HIS A 185 15.41 13.67 16.18
CA HIS A 185 14.57 14.78 16.68
C HIS A 185 13.06 14.57 16.50
N LEU A 186 12.59 13.32 16.62
CA LEU A 186 11.20 12.96 16.47
C LEU A 186 10.47 12.98 17.82
N GLN A 187 9.39 13.74 17.90
CA GLN A 187 8.57 13.85 19.11
C GLN A 187 7.29 13.02 18.97
N VAL A 188 7.44 11.72 19.05
CA VAL A 188 6.33 10.77 19.01
C VAL A 188 6.44 9.77 20.15
N SER A 189 5.29 9.37 20.71
CA SER A 189 5.20 8.24 21.64
C SER A 189 5.01 6.96 20.83
N SER A 190 5.51 5.82 21.32
CA SER A 190 5.35 4.55 20.64
C SER A 190 4.92 3.44 21.61
N LEU A 191 3.94 2.64 21.19
CA LEU A 191 3.62 1.39 21.92
C LEU A 191 4.72 0.35 21.65
N LEU A 192 5.07 -0.39 22.69
CA LEU A 192 5.98 -1.52 22.63
C LEU A 192 5.14 -2.78 22.43
N ASP A 193 5.30 -3.44 21.27
CA ASP A 193 4.51 -4.63 20.95
C ASP A 193 5.39 -5.88 20.91
N PRO A 194 5.15 -6.86 21.78
CA PRO A 194 5.86 -8.15 21.73
C PRO A 194 5.41 -9.06 20.56
N GLY A 195 4.63 -8.56 19.61
CA GLY A 195 4.15 -9.26 18.41
C GLY A 195 2.64 -9.50 18.36
N SER A 196 1.92 -9.18 19.43
CA SER A 196 0.46 -9.39 19.51
C SER A 196 -0.32 -8.48 18.59
N LEU A 197 0.03 -7.19 18.52
CA LEU A 197 -0.59 -6.21 17.64
C LEU A 197 -0.23 -6.48 16.18
N GLN A 198 1.03 -6.85 15.90
CA GLN A 198 1.45 -7.23 14.55
C GLN A 198 0.61 -8.41 14.02
N THR A 199 0.34 -9.40 14.87
CA THR A 199 -0.51 -10.56 14.53
C THR A 199 -1.95 -10.12 14.32
N ALA A 200 -2.52 -9.31 15.22
CA ALA A 200 -3.91 -8.82 15.13
C ALA A 200 -4.14 -7.98 13.86
N PHE A 201 -3.16 -7.18 13.46
CA PHE A 201 -3.21 -6.37 12.23
C PHE A 201 -2.70 -7.09 10.99
N GLN A 202 -2.33 -8.38 11.09
CA GLN A 202 -1.78 -9.18 9.98
C GLN A 202 -0.61 -8.46 9.29
N VAL A 203 0.33 -7.95 10.07
CA VAL A 203 1.52 -7.26 9.56
C VAL A 203 2.45 -8.28 8.90
N ILE A 204 2.62 -8.16 7.59
CA ILE A 204 3.47 -9.04 6.77
C ILE A 204 4.83 -8.41 6.46
N GLY A 205 5.02 -7.14 6.79
CA GLY A 205 6.25 -6.38 6.55
C GLY A 205 6.17 -4.97 7.10
N LEU A 206 7.31 -4.28 7.17
CA LEU A 206 7.40 -2.92 7.69
C LEU A 206 7.81 -1.92 6.60
N PRO A 207 7.29 -0.70 6.68
CA PRO A 207 6.21 -0.26 7.56
C PRO A 207 4.85 -0.78 7.12
N THR A 208 3.91 -0.86 8.06
CA THR A 208 2.50 -1.12 7.76
C THR A 208 1.65 -0.04 8.45
N THR A 209 0.80 0.62 7.68
CA THR A 209 -0.16 1.59 8.22
C THR A 209 -1.57 1.05 8.12
N VAL A 210 -2.33 1.15 9.22
CA VAL A 210 -3.71 0.64 9.34
C VAL A 210 -4.63 1.76 9.75
N LEU A 211 -5.72 1.97 9.02
CA LEU A 211 -6.80 2.86 9.39
C LEU A 211 -7.83 2.08 10.21
N ILE A 212 -8.06 2.52 11.45
CA ILE A 212 -9.05 1.95 12.37
C ILE A 212 -10.24 2.90 12.47
N GLY A 213 -11.44 2.36 12.28
CA GLY A 213 -12.69 3.07 12.38
C GLY A 213 -13.15 3.28 13.83
N LYS A 214 -14.27 4.02 14.01
CA LYS A 214 -14.83 4.35 15.33
C LYS A 214 -15.17 3.13 16.19
N ASN A 215 -15.61 2.04 15.57
CA ASN A 215 -15.97 0.82 16.28
C ASN A 215 -14.78 -0.15 16.46
N GLY A 216 -13.55 0.25 16.04
CA GLY A 216 -12.36 -0.57 16.14
C GLY A 216 -12.16 -1.55 14.98
N GLU A 217 -12.95 -1.42 13.91
CA GLU A 217 -12.81 -2.18 12.68
C GLU A 217 -11.62 -1.69 11.84
N ILE A 218 -10.97 -2.60 11.12
CA ILE A 218 -9.93 -2.24 10.17
C ILE A 218 -10.59 -1.80 8.86
N LEU A 219 -10.41 -0.55 8.48
CA LEU A 219 -10.97 0.03 7.26
C LEU A 219 -10.00 -0.06 6.09
N GLU A 220 -8.73 0.14 6.34
CA GLU A 220 -7.72 0.11 5.28
C GLU A 220 -6.36 -0.32 5.83
N ARG A 221 -5.55 -0.98 5.00
CA ARG A 221 -4.14 -1.29 5.27
C ARG A 221 -3.28 -0.85 4.11
N LYS A 222 -2.15 -0.23 4.43
CA LYS A 222 -1.10 0.13 3.48
C LYS A 222 0.21 -0.55 3.89
N PHE A 223 0.86 -1.21 2.95
CA PHE A 223 2.17 -1.82 3.12
C PHE A 223 3.22 -0.97 2.44
N GLY A 224 4.36 -0.78 3.10
CA GLY A 224 5.44 0.08 2.62
C GLY A 224 5.28 1.53 3.05
N ALA A 225 6.34 2.33 2.81
CA ALA A 225 6.39 3.72 3.24
C ALA A 225 5.29 4.57 2.61
N LEU A 226 4.65 5.39 3.42
CA LEU A 226 3.66 6.37 2.97
C LEU A 226 4.36 7.60 2.36
N ASP A 227 3.80 8.08 1.27
CA ASP A 227 4.06 9.43 0.77
C ASP A 227 3.02 10.44 1.31
N ALA A 228 3.29 11.73 1.09
CA ALA A 228 2.43 12.80 1.58
C ALA A 228 0.99 12.73 1.02
N ALA A 229 0.82 12.29 -0.23
CA ALA A 229 -0.49 12.18 -0.86
C ALA A 229 -1.32 11.06 -0.25
N THR A 230 -0.71 9.89 -0.05
CA THR A 230 -1.36 8.73 0.58
C THR A 230 -1.72 9.02 2.04
N LEU A 231 -0.82 9.67 2.80
CA LEU A 231 -1.13 10.09 4.17
C LEU A 231 -2.30 11.08 4.20
N ALA A 232 -2.31 12.07 3.32
CA ALA A 232 -3.41 13.04 3.25
C ALA A 232 -4.76 12.37 2.95
N ASP A 233 -4.80 11.40 2.03
CA ASP A 233 -6.00 10.62 1.72
C ASP A 233 -6.50 9.83 2.95
N LEU A 234 -5.61 9.15 3.66
CA LEU A 234 -5.94 8.42 4.90
C LEU A 234 -6.47 9.36 5.99
N LEU A 235 -5.88 10.55 6.16
CA LEU A 235 -6.33 11.54 7.14
C LEU A 235 -7.69 12.14 6.77
N VAL A 236 -7.98 12.35 5.49
CA VAL A 236 -9.31 12.77 5.02
C VAL A 236 -10.33 11.68 5.32
N LYS A 237 -10.05 10.43 4.97
CA LYS A 237 -10.91 9.28 5.29
C LYS A 237 -11.18 9.18 6.78
N MET A 238 -10.13 9.30 7.61
CA MET A 238 -10.25 9.24 9.07
C MET A 238 -11.21 10.32 9.64
N LYS A 239 -11.27 11.50 9.03
CA LYS A 239 -12.18 12.59 9.45
C LYS A 239 -13.62 12.40 8.99
N THR A 240 -13.85 11.61 7.96
CA THR A 240 -15.19 11.40 7.35
C THR A 240 -15.94 10.21 7.92
N ILE A 241 -15.28 9.39 8.71
CA ILE A 241 -15.87 8.25 9.46
C ILE A 241 -16.19 8.65 10.92
#